data_c13023ab2fd8ab09dcb5f8b0bbb01391
#
_entry.id   c13023ab2fd8ab09dcb5f8b0bbb01391
#
_cell.length_a   1.000
_cell.length_b   1.000
_cell.length_c   1.000
_cell.angle_alpha   90.00
_cell.angle_beta   90.00
_cell.angle_gamma   90.00
#
_symmetry.space_group_name_H-M   'P 1'
#
loop_
_entity.id
_entity.type
_entity.pdbx_description
1 polymer ?
#
loop_
_entity_poly.entity_id
_entity_poly.type
_entity_poly.pdbx_seq_one_letter_code
_entity_poly.pdbx_strand_id
1 'polypeptide(L)'
;MSNTINIRPGVGYLSILSAINYTPWHATAEFVDNSIQSYLDNKTKLKRLHSNYKLKIDIYVSGAVIEIKDNAGGINEENYERAFQAAMRPKKQNGLSEFGMGMKTAACWFSNLWAVKSKAIGEDFATEAKFDIEKITKDKNERHSYKKFKANRNLHYTIIRLKDLNHNPKGR
;
A
#
# COMPACT_ATOMS: atom_id res chain seq x y z
N MET A 1 31.92 -12.19 -27.56
CA MET A 1 31.38 -11.03 -26.82
C MET A 1 30.02 -11.43 -26.31
N SER A 2 29.79 -11.36 -24.99
CA SER A 2 28.47 -11.65 -24.41
C SER A 2 27.58 -10.41 -24.50
N ASN A 3 26.47 -10.48 -25.24
CA ASN A 3 25.47 -9.41 -25.29
C ASN A 3 24.52 -9.58 -24.11
N THR A 4 24.24 -8.51 -23.39
CA THR A 4 23.32 -8.49 -22.23
C THR A 4 22.13 -7.58 -22.53
N ILE A 5 20.95 -7.93 -21.99
CA ILE A 5 19.73 -7.12 -22.04
C ILE A 5 19.27 -6.82 -20.62
N ASN A 6 18.72 -5.62 -20.41
CA ASN A 6 18.10 -5.27 -19.12
C ASN A 6 16.67 -5.81 -19.10
N ILE A 7 16.36 -6.68 -18.13
CA ILE A 7 15.04 -7.30 -17.92
C ILE A 7 14.28 -6.71 -16.72
N ARG A 8 14.81 -5.66 -16.07
CA ARG A 8 14.11 -4.99 -14.95
C ARG A 8 12.94 -4.17 -15.51
N PRO A 9 11.72 -4.33 -14.97
CA PRO A 9 10.61 -3.47 -15.35
C PRO A 9 10.90 -2.03 -14.90
N GLY A 10 10.82 -1.08 -15.83
CA GLY A 10 10.81 0.35 -15.49
C GLY A 10 9.44 0.75 -14.92
N VAL A 11 9.30 1.99 -14.42
CA VAL A 11 8.06 2.52 -13.80
C VAL A 11 6.82 2.46 -14.71
N GLY A 12 7.01 2.31 -16.01
CA GLY A 12 5.92 2.14 -16.98
C GLY A 12 4.99 0.96 -16.70
N TYR A 13 5.45 -0.06 -15.94
CA TYR A 13 4.59 -1.17 -15.56
C TYR A 13 3.39 -0.71 -14.70
N LEU A 14 3.50 0.41 -13.96
CA LEU A 14 2.42 0.91 -13.11
C LEU A 14 1.15 1.26 -13.91
N SER A 15 1.32 1.79 -15.13
CA SER A 15 0.18 2.11 -15.99
C SER A 15 -0.55 0.87 -16.53
N ILE A 16 0.15 -0.27 -16.64
CA ILE A 16 -0.44 -1.52 -17.11
C ILE A 16 -1.33 -2.15 -16.02
N LEU A 17 -1.07 -1.85 -14.74
CA LEU A 17 -1.81 -2.42 -13.62
C LEU A 17 -3.29 -2.04 -13.63
N SER A 18 -3.67 -0.91 -14.23
CA SER A 18 -5.07 -0.50 -14.39
C SER A 18 -5.86 -1.40 -15.34
N ALA A 19 -5.18 -2.10 -16.26
CA ALA A 19 -5.79 -2.99 -17.26
C ALA A 19 -5.88 -4.46 -16.81
N ILE A 20 -5.42 -4.79 -15.61
CA ILE A 20 -5.51 -6.16 -15.09
C ILE A 20 -6.97 -6.55 -14.90
N ASN A 21 -7.29 -7.81 -15.17
CA ASN A 21 -8.64 -8.35 -14.99
C ASN A 21 -8.94 -8.61 -13.50
N TYR A 22 -9.05 -7.53 -12.74
CA TYR A 22 -9.52 -7.55 -11.35
C TYR A 22 -11.02 -7.28 -11.28
N THR A 23 -11.61 -7.73 -10.18
CA THR A 23 -12.93 -7.27 -9.76
C THR A 23 -12.80 -6.35 -8.55
N PRO A 24 -13.76 -5.46 -8.27
CA PRO A 24 -13.67 -4.53 -7.14
C PRO A 24 -13.40 -5.21 -5.80
N TRP A 25 -13.99 -6.38 -5.56
CA TRP A 25 -13.79 -7.12 -4.31
C TRP A 25 -12.38 -7.74 -4.22
N HIS A 26 -11.81 -8.25 -5.33
CA HIS A 26 -10.44 -8.74 -5.35
C HIS A 26 -9.45 -7.62 -5.03
N ALA A 27 -9.58 -6.47 -5.72
CA ALA A 27 -8.74 -5.32 -5.46
C ALA A 27 -8.90 -4.79 -4.02
N THR A 28 -10.12 -4.80 -3.47
CA THR A 28 -10.38 -4.40 -2.09
C THR A 28 -9.78 -5.39 -1.09
N ALA A 29 -9.84 -6.69 -1.37
CA ALA A 29 -9.27 -7.74 -0.52
C ALA A 29 -7.76 -7.57 -0.32
N GLU A 30 -7.02 -7.10 -1.35
CA GLU A 30 -5.57 -6.84 -1.23
C GLU A 30 -5.23 -5.83 -0.13
N PHE A 31 -6.07 -4.82 0.08
CA PHE A 31 -5.86 -3.85 1.18
C PHE A 31 -6.20 -4.47 2.53
N VAL A 32 -7.26 -5.27 2.60
CA VAL A 32 -7.69 -5.99 3.81
C VAL A 32 -6.61 -6.99 4.23
N ASP A 33 -6.09 -7.77 3.31
CA ASP A 33 -5.04 -8.76 3.55
C ASP A 33 -3.76 -8.12 4.06
N ASN A 34 -3.37 -6.96 3.51
CA ASN A 34 -2.22 -6.20 4.02
C ASN A 34 -2.44 -5.70 5.46
N SER A 35 -3.66 -5.26 5.79
CA SER A 35 -4.01 -4.84 7.15
C SER A 35 -3.99 -6.01 8.13
N ILE A 36 -4.52 -7.18 7.73
CA ILE A 36 -4.47 -8.42 8.51
C ILE A 36 -3.03 -8.87 8.71
N GLN A 37 -2.22 -8.87 7.65
CA GLN A 37 -0.80 -9.24 7.74
C GLN A 37 -0.04 -8.32 8.69
N SER A 38 -0.24 -6.99 8.56
CA SER A 38 0.36 -6.00 9.48
C SER A 38 -0.05 -6.23 10.93
N TYR A 39 -1.31 -6.61 11.17
CA TYR A 39 -1.77 -7.02 12.51
C TYR A 39 -1.06 -8.27 12.99
N LEU A 40 -1.00 -9.33 12.20
CA LEU A 40 -0.36 -10.60 12.58
C LEU A 40 1.12 -10.41 12.93
N ASP A 41 1.84 -9.63 12.14
CA ASP A 41 3.26 -9.33 12.36
C ASP A 41 3.50 -8.49 13.62
N ASN A 42 2.52 -7.67 14.04
CA ASN A 42 2.64 -6.78 15.19
C ASN A 42 1.74 -7.16 16.37
N LYS A 43 1.06 -8.31 16.33
CA LYS A 43 0.05 -8.75 17.30
C LYS A 43 0.49 -8.62 18.75
N THR A 44 1.70 -9.05 19.07
CA THR A 44 2.25 -8.98 20.42
C THR A 44 2.44 -7.54 20.90
N LYS A 45 3.00 -6.68 20.04
CA LYS A 45 3.20 -5.26 20.36
C LYS A 45 1.86 -4.54 20.55
N LEU A 46 0.90 -4.79 19.66
CA LEU A 46 -0.44 -4.20 19.69
C LEU A 46 -1.22 -4.59 20.95
N LYS A 47 -1.20 -5.87 21.32
CA LYS A 47 -1.86 -6.34 22.55
C LYS A 47 -1.17 -5.86 23.82
N ARG A 48 0.14 -5.61 23.79
CA ARG A 48 0.85 -5.01 24.94
C ARG A 48 0.48 -3.53 25.11
N LEU A 49 0.29 -2.81 24.02
CA LEU A 49 -0.09 -1.40 24.06
C LEU A 49 -1.56 -1.20 24.43
N HIS A 50 -2.42 -2.11 23.98
CA HIS A 50 -3.89 -2.05 24.19
C HIS A 50 -4.39 -3.43 24.65
N SER A 51 -4.78 -3.55 25.93
CA SER A 51 -5.20 -4.83 26.54
C SER A 51 -6.35 -5.52 25.78
N ASN A 52 -7.32 -4.74 25.29
CA ASN A 52 -8.48 -5.22 24.54
C ASN A 52 -8.39 -4.93 23.04
N TYR A 53 -7.19 -4.98 22.48
CA TYR A 53 -6.98 -4.66 21.06
C TYR A 53 -7.83 -5.54 20.12
N LYS A 54 -8.53 -4.88 19.21
CA LYS A 54 -9.24 -5.49 18.08
C LYS A 54 -8.79 -4.82 16.80
N LEU A 55 -8.41 -5.60 15.80
CA LEU A 55 -8.17 -5.07 14.46
C LEU A 55 -9.47 -4.46 13.92
N LYS A 56 -9.38 -3.24 13.43
CA LYS A 56 -10.46 -2.53 12.77
C LYS A 56 -9.97 -2.06 11.40
N ILE A 57 -10.77 -2.34 10.37
CA ILE A 57 -10.53 -1.91 9.00
C ILE A 57 -11.80 -1.20 8.54
N ASP A 58 -11.71 0.08 8.27
CA ASP A 58 -12.80 0.90 7.78
C ASP A 58 -12.60 1.15 6.28
N ILE A 59 -13.62 0.93 5.47
CA ILE A 59 -13.63 1.18 4.04
C ILE A 59 -14.76 2.17 3.74
N TYR A 60 -14.39 3.36 3.28
CA TYR A 60 -15.30 4.41 2.91
C TYR A 60 -15.30 4.60 1.40
N VAL A 61 -16.48 4.60 0.81
CA VAL A 61 -16.68 4.86 -0.63
C VAL A 61 -17.62 6.04 -0.76
N SER A 62 -17.13 7.14 -1.33
CA SER A 62 -17.92 8.36 -1.56
C SER A 62 -17.56 9.00 -2.89
N GLY A 63 -18.52 8.99 -3.84
CA GLY A 63 -18.27 9.47 -5.20
C GLY A 63 -17.09 8.75 -5.86
N ALA A 64 -16.13 9.52 -6.35
CA ALA A 64 -14.91 9.02 -6.98
C ALA A 64 -13.73 8.85 -5.99
N VAL A 65 -14.02 8.60 -4.71
CA VAL A 65 -13.01 8.43 -3.65
C VAL A 65 -13.25 7.13 -2.90
N ILE A 66 -12.18 6.36 -2.69
CA ILE A 66 -12.14 5.26 -1.72
C ILE A 66 -11.10 5.62 -0.67
N GLU A 67 -11.44 5.44 0.60
CA GLU A 67 -10.49 5.50 1.71
C GLU A 67 -10.54 4.20 2.49
N ILE A 68 -9.39 3.55 2.64
CA ILE A 68 -9.22 2.36 3.47
C ILE A 68 -8.33 2.77 4.66
N LYS A 69 -8.82 2.55 5.86
CA LYS A 69 -8.11 2.86 7.10
C LYS A 69 -8.08 1.67 8.01
N ASP A 70 -6.92 1.33 8.53
CA ASP A 70 -6.75 0.32 9.56
C ASP A 70 -6.08 0.88 10.81
N ASN A 71 -6.21 0.15 11.91
CA ASN A 71 -5.48 0.37 13.15
C ASN A 71 -4.39 -0.70 13.38
N ALA A 72 -3.91 -1.36 12.33
CA ALA A 72 -2.85 -2.36 12.43
C ALA A 72 -1.49 -1.74 12.79
N GLY A 73 -0.41 -2.49 12.65
CA GLY A 73 0.94 -2.07 13.08
C GLY A 73 1.56 -0.92 12.27
N GLY A 74 0.95 -0.54 11.15
CA GLY A 74 1.51 0.42 10.19
C GLY A 74 2.66 -0.15 9.37
N ILE A 75 3.24 0.67 8.47
CA ILE A 75 4.39 0.34 7.63
C ILE A 75 5.61 1.01 8.27
N ASN A 76 6.58 0.24 8.74
CA ASN A 76 7.81 0.75 9.32
C ASN A 76 8.83 1.18 8.24
N GLU A 77 9.80 2.02 8.63
CA GLU A 77 10.77 2.61 7.70
C GLU A 77 11.54 1.55 6.90
N GLU A 78 11.96 0.46 7.52
CA GLU A 78 12.67 -0.64 6.87
C GLU A 78 11.86 -1.32 5.75
N ASN A 79 10.53 -1.24 5.80
CA ASN A 79 9.63 -1.82 4.83
C ASN A 79 9.12 -0.83 3.76
N TYR A 80 9.52 0.46 3.82
CA TYR A 80 9.03 1.46 2.86
C TYR A 80 9.41 1.09 1.43
N GLU A 81 10.68 0.84 1.17
CA GLU A 81 11.15 0.49 -0.16
C GLU A 81 10.40 -0.73 -0.69
N ARG A 82 10.29 -1.78 0.11
CA ARG A 82 9.53 -2.98 -0.23
C ARG A 82 8.05 -2.71 -0.48
N ALA A 83 7.42 -1.85 0.32
CA ALA A 83 5.99 -1.53 0.18
C ALA A 83 5.68 -0.84 -1.15
N PHE A 84 6.61 -0.06 -1.70
CA PHE A 84 6.38 0.77 -2.88
C PHE A 84 7.18 0.33 -4.11
N GLN A 85 8.27 -0.42 -3.98
CA GLN A 85 9.02 -0.97 -5.11
C GLN A 85 8.33 -2.21 -5.69
N ALA A 86 8.36 -2.34 -7.01
CA ALA A 86 7.77 -3.50 -7.70
C ALA A 86 8.49 -4.80 -7.37
N ALA A 87 7.72 -5.89 -7.28
CA ALA A 87 8.21 -7.26 -7.22
C ALA A 87 9.25 -7.53 -6.11
N MET A 88 9.30 -6.74 -5.05
CA MET A 88 10.07 -7.05 -3.86
C MET A 88 9.30 -8.01 -2.97
N ARG A 89 9.72 -9.27 -2.97
CA ARG A 89 9.12 -10.32 -2.13
C ARG A 89 9.35 -10.05 -0.64
N PRO A 90 8.38 -10.36 0.24
CA PRO A 90 8.58 -10.30 1.67
C PRO A 90 9.69 -11.28 2.11
N LYS A 91 10.45 -10.92 3.15
CA LYS A 91 11.49 -11.79 3.73
C LYS A 91 10.94 -13.11 4.30
N LYS A 92 9.65 -13.13 4.70
CA LYS A 92 8.92 -14.33 5.15
C LYS A 92 7.93 -14.74 4.07
N GLN A 93 8.09 -15.95 3.53
CA GLN A 93 7.26 -16.47 2.42
C GLN A 93 5.89 -17.06 2.85
N ASN A 94 5.56 -17.05 4.13
CA ASN A 94 4.32 -17.67 4.67
C ASN A 94 3.25 -16.66 5.06
N GLY A 95 3.11 -15.55 4.34
CA GLY A 95 2.13 -14.49 4.63
C GLY A 95 1.10 -14.31 3.53
N LEU A 96 0.01 -13.59 3.83
CA LEU A 96 -1.04 -13.22 2.87
C LEU A 96 -0.53 -12.35 1.72
N SER A 97 0.62 -11.70 1.86
CA SER A 97 1.25 -10.82 0.84
C SER A 97 2.44 -11.51 0.15
N GLU A 98 2.19 -12.63 -0.52
CA GLU A 98 3.23 -13.51 -1.07
C GLU A 98 4.12 -12.85 -2.14
N PHE A 99 3.57 -11.97 -2.96
CA PHE A 99 4.28 -11.34 -4.08
C PHE A 99 4.72 -9.90 -3.85
N GLY A 100 4.33 -9.26 -2.75
CA GLY A 100 4.67 -7.85 -2.44
C GLY A 100 4.12 -6.84 -3.46
N MET A 101 3.12 -7.22 -4.25
CA MET A 101 2.53 -6.39 -5.31
C MET A 101 1.08 -5.98 -5.04
N GLY A 102 0.35 -6.69 -4.17
CA GLY A 102 -1.10 -6.58 -4.02
C GLY A 102 -1.60 -5.15 -3.83
N MET A 103 -1.08 -4.43 -2.83
CA MET A 103 -1.50 -3.05 -2.56
C MET A 103 -1.28 -2.13 -3.76
N LYS A 104 -0.13 -2.22 -4.43
CA LYS A 104 0.21 -1.37 -5.59
C LYS A 104 -0.68 -1.68 -6.78
N THR A 105 -0.88 -2.96 -7.04
CA THR A 105 -1.74 -3.45 -8.12
C THR A 105 -3.18 -2.97 -7.89
N ALA A 106 -3.72 -3.19 -6.70
CA ALA A 106 -5.06 -2.75 -6.34
C ALA A 106 -5.22 -1.22 -6.39
N ALA A 107 -4.24 -0.47 -5.89
CA ALA A 107 -4.28 0.99 -5.93
C ALA A 107 -4.26 1.53 -7.37
N CYS A 108 -3.33 1.05 -8.21
CA CYS A 108 -3.24 1.46 -9.61
C CYS A 108 -4.43 0.97 -10.44
N TRP A 109 -5.03 -0.18 -10.10
CA TRP A 109 -6.24 -0.65 -10.76
C TRP A 109 -7.43 0.29 -10.49
N PHE A 110 -7.61 0.70 -9.23
CA PHE A 110 -8.68 1.62 -8.88
C PHE A 110 -8.44 3.05 -9.33
N SER A 111 -7.19 3.53 -9.32
CA SER A 111 -6.91 4.96 -9.47
C SER A 111 -5.49 5.25 -9.94
N ASN A 112 -5.34 6.28 -10.77
CA ASN A 112 -4.04 6.86 -11.11
C ASN A 112 -3.55 7.87 -10.05
N LEU A 113 -4.44 8.34 -9.16
CA LEU A 113 -4.14 9.30 -8.10
C LEU A 113 -4.41 8.72 -6.72
N TRP A 114 -3.37 8.25 -6.05
CA TRP A 114 -3.53 7.66 -4.73
C TRP A 114 -2.44 8.06 -3.74
N ALA A 115 -2.72 7.88 -2.47
CA ALA A 115 -1.81 8.19 -1.39
C ALA A 115 -1.85 7.13 -0.30
N VAL A 116 -0.71 6.90 0.34
CA VAL A 116 -0.59 6.09 1.55
C VAL A 116 -0.03 6.95 2.66
N LYS A 117 -0.76 7.05 3.76
CA LYS A 117 -0.28 7.64 5.01
C LYS A 117 -0.21 6.54 6.05
N SER A 118 0.97 6.33 6.63
CA SER A 118 1.17 5.27 7.61
C SER A 118 1.96 5.74 8.81
N LYS A 119 1.65 5.15 9.96
CA LYS A 119 2.36 5.34 11.22
C LYS A 119 2.62 3.98 11.83
N ALA A 120 3.89 3.61 11.87
CA ALA A 120 4.29 2.33 12.47
C ALA A 120 4.38 2.43 14.00
N ILE A 121 3.90 1.38 14.66
CA ILE A 121 3.99 1.26 16.12
C ILE A 121 5.44 1.32 16.58
N GLY A 122 5.73 2.20 17.55
CA GLY A 122 7.07 2.38 18.14
C GLY A 122 7.97 3.37 17.41
N GLU A 123 7.61 3.88 16.23
CA GLU A 123 8.36 4.92 15.52
C GLU A 123 7.93 6.33 15.97
N ASP A 124 8.77 7.33 15.73
CA ASP A 124 8.52 8.73 16.09
C ASP A 124 7.89 9.56 14.97
N PHE A 125 7.72 8.95 13.78
CA PHE A 125 7.24 9.63 12.59
C PHE A 125 6.10 8.86 11.93
N ALA A 126 5.12 9.59 11.42
CA ALA A 126 4.21 9.14 10.39
C ALA A 126 4.77 9.54 9.03
N THR A 127 4.44 8.80 7.99
CA THR A 127 4.89 9.08 6.63
C THR A 127 3.72 9.17 5.68
N GLU A 128 3.86 9.93 4.62
CA GLU A 128 2.88 10.05 3.54
C GLU A 128 3.59 10.02 2.19
N ALA A 129 3.23 9.07 1.34
CA ALA A 129 3.61 9.00 -0.07
C ALA A 129 2.37 9.24 -0.94
N LYS A 130 2.50 10.06 -2.00
CA LYS A 130 1.41 10.40 -2.94
C LYS A 130 1.84 10.02 -4.34
N PHE A 131 1.04 9.25 -5.03
CA PHE A 131 1.33 8.71 -6.35
C PHE A 131 0.40 9.33 -7.39
N ASP A 132 1.00 9.91 -8.40
CA ASP A 132 0.38 10.32 -9.65
C ASP A 132 1.01 9.43 -10.74
N ILE A 133 0.31 8.37 -11.12
CA ILE A 133 0.85 7.32 -11.99
C ILE A 133 1.14 7.87 -13.40
N GLU A 134 0.30 8.75 -13.92
CA GLU A 134 0.50 9.35 -15.22
C GLU A 134 1.79 10.18 -15.25
N LYS A 135 1.98 11.01 -14.23
CA LYS A 135 3.18 11.83 -14.09
C LYS A 135 4.43 10.98 -13.88
N ILE A 136 4.38 9.98 -12.99
CA ILE A 136 5.51 9.08 -12.68
C ILE A 136 5.95 8.35 -13.96
N THR A 137 5.01 7.83 -14.75
CA THR A 137 5.31 7.08 -15.98
C THR A 137 5.79 7.98 -17.10
N LYS A 138 5.20 9.17 -17.28
CA LYS A 138 5.62 10.18 -18.25
C LYS A 138 7.05 10.66 -17.99
N ASP A 139 7.34 11.01 -16.73
CA ASP A 139 8.63 11.54 -16.31
C ASP A 139 9.69 10.45 -16.14
N LYS A 140 9.31 9.15 -16.27
CA LYS A 140 10.16 7.97 -16.03
C LYS A 140 10.87 8.03 -14.67
N ASN A 141 10.18 8.55 -13.65
CA ASN A 141 10.77 8.81 -12.35
C ASN A 141 10.79 7.52 -11.49
N GLU A 142 11.97 6.91 -11.38
CA GLU A 142 12.19 5.70 -10.58
C GLU A 142 12.36 5.97 -9.08
N ARG A 143 12.54 7.24 -8.68
CA ARG A 143 12.68 7.65 -7.27
C ARG A 143 11.47 8.47 -6.86
N HIS A 144 10.78 8.01 -5.84
CA HIS A 144 9.58 8.68 -5.34
C HIS A 144 9.81 9.24 -3.94
N SER A 145 9.49 10.52 -3.76
CA SER A 145 9.64 11.21 -2.47
C SER A 145 8.42 10.95 -1.57
N TYR A 146 8.65 10.91 -0.27
CA TYR A 146 7.61 10.87 0.75
C TYR A 146 7.87 11.91 1.83
N LYS A 147 6.83 12.30 2.55
CA LYS A 147 6.90 13.25 3.66
C LYS A 147 6.91 12.51 5.00
N LYS A 148 7.70 13.02 5.96
CA LYS A 148 7.70 12.56 7.36
C LYS A 148 7.07 13.64 8.26
N PHE A 149 6.27 13.21 9.23
CA PHE A 149 5.63 14.07 10.23
C PHE A 149 5.89 13.50 11.62
N LYS A 150 6.31 14.33 12.56
CA LYS A 150 6.46 13.89 13.95
C LYS A 150 5.14 13.36 14.50
N ALA A 151 5.16 12.22 15.15
CA ALA A 151 3.97 11.54 15.66
C ALA A 151 4.28 10.76 16.94
N ASN A 152 3.27 10.58 17.79
CA ASN A 152 3.41 9.81 19.02
C ASN A 152 3.75 8.34 18.71
N ARG A 153 4.69 7.77 19.47
CA ARG A 153 5.16 6.38 19.33
C ARG A 153 4.06 5.34 19.49
N ASN A 154 3.02 5.66 20.25
CA ASN A 154 1.90 4.75 20.51
C ASN A 154 0.83 4.77 19.40
N LEU A 155 0.88 5.73 18.48
CA LEU A 155 0.00 5.73 17.32
C LEU A 155 0.44 4.69 16.30
N HIS A 156 -0.53 4.05 15.67
CA HIS A 156 -0.31 3.06 14.62
C HIS A 156 -1.54 2.98 13.71
N TYR A 157 -1.33 3.08 12.42
CA TYR A 157 -2.38 3.02 11.40
C TYR A 157 -1.81 2.97 10.00
N THR A 158 -2.61 2.54 9.05
CA THR A 158 -2.41 2.82 7.62
C THR A 158 -3.69 3.41 7.05
N ILE A 159 -3.57 4.44 6.23
CA ILE A 159 -4.65 5.07 5.48
C ILE A 159 -4.24 5.08 4.02
N ILE A 160 -5.04 4.44 3.18
CA ILE A 160 -4.91 4.46 1.72
C ILE A 160 -6.07 5.27 1.17
N ARG A 161 -5.78 6.27 0.36
CA ARG A 161 -6.78 7.11 -0.27
C ARG A 161 -6.61 7.09 -1.77
N LEU A 162 -7.65 6.69 -2.48
CA LEU A 162 -7.73 6.60 -3.93
C LEU A 162 -8.70 7.68 -4.43
N LYS A 163 -8.33 8.43 -5.47
CA LYS A 163 -9.12 9.51 -6.05
C LYS A 163 -9.25 9.31 -7.55
N ASP A 164 -10.27 9.89 -8.14
CA ASP A 164 -10.51 9.83 -9.59
C ASP A 164 -10.46 8.39 -10.10
N LEU A 165 -11.42 7.58 -9.61
CA LEU A 165 -11.43 6.14 -9.79
C LEU A 165 -11.58 5.73 -11.25
N ASN A 166 -10.70 4.84 -11.72
CA ASN A 166 -10.76 4.23 -13.04
C ASN A 166 -11.91 3.21 -13.15
N HIS A 167 -12.27 2.57 -12.03
CA HIS A 167 -13.28 1.51 -11.98
C HIS A 167 -14.32 1.77 -10.89
N ASN A 168 -15.57 1.40 -11.17
CA ASN A 168 -16.65 1.55 -10.20
C ASN A 168 -16.42 0.59 -9.00
N PRO A 169 -16.28 1.11 -7.77
CA PRO A 169 -16.01 0.30 -6.59
C PRO A 169 -17.17 -0.62 -6.19
N LYS A 170 -18.40 -0.29 -6.64
CA LYS A 170 -19.60 -1.07 -6.33
C LYS A 170 -19.88 -2.20 -7.35
N GLY A 171 -19.02 -2.33 -8.36
CA GLY A 171 -19.32 -3.19 -9.50
C GLY A 171 -20.41 -2.58 -10.41
N ARG A 172 -20.88 -3.40 -11.33
CA ARG A 172 -22.06 -3.03 -12.16
C ARG A 172 -23.33 -3.29 -11.41
#